data_8a8cd33818267efb335dae8829b4fbf5
#
_entry.id   8a8cd33818267efb335dae8829b4fbf5
#
_cell.length_a   1.000
_cell.length_b   1.000
_cell.length_c   1.000
_cell.angle_alpha   90.00
_cell.angle_beta   90.00
_cell.angle_gamma   90.00
#
_symmetry.space_group_name_H-M   'P 1'
#
loop_
_entity.id
_entity.type
_entity.pdbx_description
1 polymer ?
#
loop_
_entity_poly.entity_id
_entity_poly.type
_entity_poly.pdbx_seq_one_letter_code
_entity_poly.pdbx_strand_id
1 'polypeptide(L)'
;MFSAAPAEADGPGVGAPYVVTLGDSAISGEAGRWAGNTNQSSSKTDALGSTAYYDNAANTAETISGCHRSKAAEAHIGNGVMSANLACSGARTYTQTPGSGDFKPGLDFYSDANGRKGQALALQEFAATHNVKAVTVLIGANNFGFADIVQTCITNFLLSPSWWPNYCNDDSNVQAYFTTAAVNTQTTNVKNALLNVRQAMLNAGYADSSYKIIVQTYSSPIPNSSGFRYSQSGYTRQNTGGCGFWNADANWANSTAVVKINQAVTNGAAQTGLTNIRYLYATNALNGRRLCENTVGLLEEKGVATWQSTGAADKTEWVSQVRTLTTVFGPYQIQESLHPNYWGQKALRNCLRMAYNNGNPITGTCTRGTGLNAYGEPNMSFA
;
A
#
# COMPACT_ATOMS: atom_id res chain seq x y z
N MET A 1 2.97 28.79 -29.44
CA MET A 1 2.36 27.76 -28.60
C MET A 1 2.13 26.54 -29.49
N PHE A 2 2.98 25.52 -29.42
CA PHE A 2 2.72 24.28 -30.12
C PHE A 2 1.76 23.46 -29.23
N SER A 3 0.53 23.30 -29.67
CA SER A 3 -0.40 22.34 -29.11
C SER A 3 0.21 20.95 -29.37
N ALA A 4 0.65 20.26 -28.31
CA ALA A 4 0.97 18.84 -28.44
C ALA A 4 -0.36 18.14 -28.82
N ALA A 5 -0.36 17.44 -29.95
CA ALA A 5 -1.48 16.56 -30.28
C ALA A 5 -1.67 15.55 -29.14
N PRO A 6 -2.92 15.20 -28.80
CA PRO A 6 -3.16 14.12 -27.84
C PRO A 6 -2.41 12.89 -28.35
N ALA A 7 -1.63 12.24 -27.48
CA ALA A 7 -0.98 10.98 -27.83
C ALA A 7 -2.08 10.02 -28.30
N GLU A 8 -2.02 9.58 -29.55
CA GLU A 8 -2.91 8.55 -30.03
C GLU A 8 -2.76 7.31 -29.15
N ALA A 9 -3.87 6.68 -28.81
CA ALA A 9 -3.86 5.44 -28.06
C ALA A 9 -3.11 4.39 -28.89
N ASP A 10 -1.92 4.00 -28.42
CA ASP A 10 -1.13 2.96 -29.05
C ASP A 10 -1.82 1.60 -28.79
N GLY A 11 -1.81 0.69 -29.75
CA GLY A 11 -2.40 -0.65 -29.57
C GLY A 11 -1.62 -1.51 -28.54
N PRO A 12 -2.08 -2.74 -28.26
CA PRO A 12 -1.40 -3.64 -27.33
C PRO A 12 0.07 -3.81 -27.70
N GLY A 13 0.98 -3.51 -26.74
CA GLY A 13 2.41 -3.66 -26.89
C GLY A 13 3.09 -2.62 -27.78
N VAL A 14 2.41 -1.57 -28.23
CA VAL A 14 2.95 -0.48 -29.06
C VAL A 14 2.98 0.83 -28.25
N GLY A 15 4.01 1.64 -28.46
CA GLY A 15 4.18 2.95 -27.83
C GLY A 15 4.98 2.93 -26.53
N ALA A 16 4.85 3.98 -25.71
CA ALA A 16 5.57 4.12 -24.48
C ALA A 16 5.25 2.97 -23.49
N PRO A 17 6.25 2.41 -22.80
CA PRO A 17 6.01 1.31 -21.85
C PRO A 17 5.24 1.77 -20.62
N TYR A 18 4.29 0.97 -20.17
CA TYR A 18 3.51 1.20 -18.95
C TYR A 18 3.79 0.16 -17.88
N VAL A 19 3.83 0.62 -16.63
CA VAL A 19 3.59 -0.17 -15.43
C VAL A 19 2.20 0.14 -14.92
N VAL A 20 1.38 -0.88 -14.71
CA VAL A 20 0.03 -0.76 -14.16
C VAL A 20 0.01 -1.35 -12.76
N THR A 21 -0.52 -0.63 -11.77
CA THR A 21 -0.68 -1.15 -10.41
C THR A 21 -2.14 -1.47 -10.11
N LEU A 22 -2.37 -2.63 -9.51
CA LEU A 22 -3.65 -3.14 -9.05
C LEU A 22 -3.55 -3.55 -7.59
N GLY A 23 -4.63 -3.43 -6.86
CA GLY A 23 -4.66 -3.90 -5.48
C GLY A 23 -5.43 -2.98 -4.55
N ASP A 24 -4.97 -2.94 -3.30
CA ASP A 24 -5.63 -2.22 -2.22
C ASP A 24 -4.96 -0.87 -1.87
N SER A 25 -5.23 -0.37 -0.66
CA SER A 25 -4.77 0.93 -0.18
C SER A 25 -3.25 1.09 -0.16
N ALA A 26 -2.52 0.02 0.15
CA ALA A 26 -1.07 0.12 0.28
C ALA A 26 -0.40 0.47 -1.04
N ILE A 27 -0.88 -0.12 -2.16
CA ILE A 27 -0.35 0.14 -3.50
C ILE A 27 -1.08 1.31 -4.21
N SER A 28 -2.31 1.68 -3.77
CA SER A 28 -2.99 2.87 -4.31
C SER A 28 -2.26 4.16 -3.94
N GLY A 29 -1.51 4.15 -2.85
CA GLY A 29 -0.80 5.32 -2.35
C GLY A 29 -1.51 6.00 -1.19
N GLU A 30 -2.40 5.29 -0.47
CA GLU A 30 -3.01 5.76 0.78
C GLU A 30 -1.95 6.35 1.69
N ALA A 31 -2.27 7.46 2.38
CA ALA A 31 -1.34 8.26 3.20
C ALA A 31 -0.18 8.93 2.45
N GLY A 32 -0.04 8.74 1.16
CA GLY A 32 1.05 9.32 0.35
C GLY A 32 1.07 10.86 0.29
N ARG A 33 0.07 11.54 0.84
CA ARG A 33 0.06 12.99 1.02
C ARG A 33 1.13 13.45 2.03
N TRP A 34 1.37 12.69 3.09
CA TRP A 34 2.09 13.11 4.28
C TRP A 34 3.51 12.57 4.35
N ALA A 35 4.49 13.43 4.51
CA ALA A 35 5.90 13.05 4.60
C ALA A 35 6.38 13.06 6.07
N GLY A 36 6.33 11.90 6.71
CA GLY A 36 6.59 11.73 8.14
C GLY A 36 5.34 11.99 8.99
N ASN A 37 5.52 12.01 10.29
CA ASN A 37 4.48 12.24 11.29
C ASN A 37 4.81 13.44 12.18
N THR A 38 3.79 14.16 12.64
CA THR A 38 3.92 15.28 13.58
C THR A 38 2.63 15.45 14.38
N ASN A 39 2.76 15.89 15.64
CA ASN A 39 1.64 16.35 16.47
C ASN A 39 1.50 17.88 16.48
N GLN A 40 2.29 18.55 15.66
CA GLN A 40 2.22 19.98 15.42
C GLN A 40 1.35 20.30 14.19
N SER A 41 1.62 21.39 13.51
CA SER A 41 0.89 21.75 12.29
C SER A 41 1.11 20.70 11.18
N SER A 42 0.02 20.21 10.59
CA SER A 42 0.03 19.30 9.45
C SER A 42 0.78 19.86 8.22
N SER A 43 0.88 21.20 8.10
CA SER A 43 1.65 21.83 7.04
C SER A 43 3.13 21.43 7.03
N LYS A 44 3.66 20.96 8.17
CA LYS A 44 5.04 20.48 8.27
C LYS A 44 5.30 19.16 7.57
N THR A 45 4.25 18.36 7.36
CA THR A 45 4.30 17.04 6.71
C THR A 45 3.54 16.99 5.39
N ASP A 46 2.75 18.01 5.04
CA ASP A 46 1.94 18.03 3.82
C ASP A 46 2.80 18.19 2.56
N ALA A 47 3.17 17.08 1.95
CA ALA A 47 4.05 17.07 0.78
C ALA A 47 3.32 17.28 -0.55
N LEU A 48 2.04 16.94 -0.63
CA LEU A 48 1.29 16.94 -1.89
C LEU A 48 0.07 17.87 -1.90
N GLY A 49 -0.27 18.47 -0.76
CA GLY A 49 -1.43 19.34 -0.64
C GLY A 49 -2.78 18.63 -0.74
N SER A 50 -3.84 19.43 -0.82
CA SER A 50 -5.23 18.94 -0.85
C SER A 50 -5.58 18.12 -2.10
N THR A 51 -4.78 18.19 -3.16
CA THR A 51 -5.00 17.48 -4.43
C THR A 51 -4.17 16.20 -4.53
N ALA A 52 -3.67 15.69 -3.40
CA ALA A 52 -2.79 14.52 -3.34
C ALA A 52 -3.38 13.28 -4.03
N TYR A 53 -4.68 13.10 -3.94
CA TYR A 53 -5.43 11.95 -4.44
C TYR A 53 -6.24 12.23 -5.72
N TYR A 54 -6.13 13.44 -6.28
CA TYR A 54 -6.83 13.75 -7.53
C TYR A 54 -6.13 13.03 -8.69
N ASP A 55 -6.84 12.08 -9.31
CA ASP A 55 -6.34 11.21 -10.37
C ASP A 55 -7.18 11.26 -11.66
N ASN A 56 -8.23 12.10 -11.70
CA ASN A 56 -8.97 12.32 -12.94
C ASN A 56 -8.15 13.17 -13.94
N ALA A 57 -8.49 13.11 -15.22
CA ALA A 57 -7.76 13.79 -16.28
C ALA A 57 -7.65 15.32 -16.07
N ALA A 58 -8.64 15.94 -15.40
CA ALA A 58 -8.64 17.35 -15.09
C ALA A 58 -7.86 17.69 -13.80
N ASN A 59 -7.41 16.71 -13.05
CA ASN A 59 -6.76 16.85 -11.74
C ASN A 59 -7.59 17.68 -10.73
N THR A 60 -8.89 17.42 -10.68
CA THR A 60 -9.87 18.15 -9.86
C THR A 60 -10.61 17.28 -8.87
N ALA A 61 -10.52 15.94 -9.00
CA ALA A 61 -11.20 14.97 -8.14
C ALA A 61 -10.54 13.59 -8.26
N GLU A 62 -10.90 12.70 -7.35
CA GLU A 62 -10.65 11.27 -7.53
C GLU A 62 -11.57 10.71 -8.61
N THR A 63 -11.06 9.86 -9.49
CA THR A 63 -11.85 9.13 -10.51
C THR A 63 -12.87 8.21 -9.84
N ILE A 64 -12.47 7.56 -8.75
CA ILE A 64 -13.34 6.77 -7.87
C ILE A 64 -13.12 7.30 -6.46
N SER A 65 -14.15 7.90 -5.88
CA SER A 65 -14.10 8.48 -4.54
C SER A 65 -13.59 7.47 -3.51
N GLY A 66 -12.63 7.89 -2.68
CA GLY A 66 -12.07 7.09 -1.62
C GLY A 66 -11.15 5.94 -2.09
N CYS A 67 -10.70 5.94 -3.35
CA CYS A 67 -9.63 5.05 -3.80
C CYS A 67 -8.23 5.55 -3.41
N HIS A 68 -8.09 6.85 -3.14
CA HIS A 68 -6.87 7.49 -2.65
C HIS A 68 -5.62 7.15 -3.48
N ARG A 69 -5.71 7.26 -4.80
CA ARG A 69 -4.61 7.07 -5.75
C ARG A 69 -3.67 8.26 -5.70
N SER A 70 -2.67 8.16 -4.85
CA SER A 70 -1.76 9.27 -4.57
C SER A 70 -0.74 9.49 -5.69
N LYS A 71 -0.37 10.76 -5.89
CA LYS A 71 0.78 11.16 -6.73
C LYS A 71 2.13 10.64 -6.19
N ALA A 72 2.19 10.24 -4.91
CA ALA A 72 3.35 9.58 -4.33
C ALA A 72 3.35 8.06 -4.54
N ALA A 73 2.24 7.45 -5.00
CA ALA A 73 2.11 6.01 -5.15
C ALA A 73 3.30 5.36 -5.89
N GLU A 74 3.59 4.15 -5.53
CA GLU A 74 4.69 3.38 -6.11
C GLU A 74 4.55 3.11 -7.61
N ALA A 75 3.33 3.20 -8.17
CA ALA A 75 3.08 3.09 -9.60
C ALA A 75 3.99 4.00 -10.45
N HIS A 76 4.31 5.20 -9.95
CA HIS A 76 4.97 6.25 -10.71
C HIS A 76 6.50 6.08 -10.74
N ILE A 77 7.00 4.96 -11.28
CA ILE A 77 8.43 4.61 -11.27
C ILE A 77 9.30 5.55 -12.12
N GLY A 78 8.73 6.32 -13.05
CA GLY A 78 9.48 7.27 -13.88
C GLY A 78 10.47 6.62 -14.84
N ASN A 79 11.55 7.32 -15.15
CA ASN A 79 12.64 6.82 -16.02
C ASN A 79 12.15 6.40 -17.44
N GLY A 80 11.28 7.23 -18.04
CA GLY A 80 10.71 6.95 -19.36
C GLY A 80 9.61 5.89 -19.38
N VAL A 81 9.19 5.40 -18.21
CA VAL A 81 8.08 4.47 -18.07
C VAL A 81 6.82 5.23 -17.61
N MET A 82 5.76 5.06 -18.33
CA MET A 82 4.44 5.58 -17.99
C MET A 82 3.81 4.71 -16.90
N SER A 83 2.80 5.24 -16.23
CA SER A 83 2.12 4.50 -15.16
C SER A 83 0.61 4.66 -15.21
N ALA A 84 -0.10 3.61 -14.83
CA ALA A 84 -1.52 3.66 -14.50
C ALA A 84 -1.74 3.03 -13.12
N ASN A 85 -2.34 3.79 -12.21
CA ASN A 85 -2.72 3.30 -10.90
C ASN A 85 -4.22 2.98 -10.88
N LEU A 86 -4.57 1.71 -10.95
CA LEU A 86 -5.96 1.23 -10.93
C LEU A 86 -6.35 0.66 -9.55
N ALA A 87 -5.41 0.63 -8.59
CA ALA A 87 -5.66 0.17 -7.23
C ALA A 87 -6.68 1.04 -6.50
N CYS A 88 -7.25 0.55 -5.41
CA CYS A 88 -8.24 1.29 -4.64
C CYS A 88 -8.15 0.97 -3.15
N SER A 89 -8.12 2.01 -2.32
CA SER A 89 -8.19 1.86 -0.87
C SER A 89 -9.40 1.02 -0.44
N GLY A 90 -9.20 0.05 0.44
CA GLY A 90 -10.24 -0.88 0.90
C GLY A 90 -10.55 -2.03 -0.05
N ALA A 91 -9.92 -2.10 -1.22
CA ALA A 91 -10.18 -3.17 -2.18
C ALA A 91 -9.86 -4.56 -1.62
N ARG A 92 -10.68 -5.52 -1.98
CA ARG A 92 -10.49 -6.96 -1.79
C ARG A 92 -10.22 -7.65 -3.12
N THR A 93 -10.02 -8.94 -3.09
CA THR A 93 -9.88 -9.75 -4.30
C THR A 93 -11.12 -9.75 -5.18
N TYR A 94 -12.25 -9.26 -4.68
CA TYR A 94 -13.54 -9.10 -5.35
C TYR A 94 -14.11 -7.71 -5.09
N THR A 95 -14.92 -7.21 -6.01
CA THR A 95 -15.58 -5.91 -5.91
C THR A 95 -16.62 -5.90 -4.81
N GLN A 96 -16.64 -4.81 -4.05
CA GLN A 96 -17.65 -4.53 -3.03
C GLN A 96 -18.50 -3.35 -3.43
N THR A 97 -19.80 -3.51 -3.25
CA THR A 97 -20.82 -2.46 -3.41
C THR A 97 -21.57 -2.35 -2.09
N PRO A 98 -20.97 -1.76 -1.03
CA PRO A 98 -21.64 -1.63 0.25
C PRO A 98 -22.92 -0.83 0.09
N GLY A 99 -23.99 -1.24 0.76
CA GLY A 99 -25.28 -0.53 0.74
C GLY A 99 -25.22 0.90 1.31
N SER A 100 -24.10 1.28 1.90
CA SER A 100 -23.85 2.58 2.54
C SER A 100 -22.93 3.52 1.76
N GLY A 101 -22.52 3.19 0.52
CA GLY A 101 -22.00 4.23 -0.34
C GLY A 101 -20.70 4.00 -1.09
N ASP A 102 -19.62 3.55 -0.50
CA ASP A 102 -18.33 3.57 -1.22
C ASP A 102 -18.13 2.34 -2.10
N PHE A 103 -18.18 2.54 -3.40
CA PHE A 103 -17.79 1.52 -4.37
C PHE A 103 -16.29 1.20 -4.23
N LYS A 104 -15.95 -0.07 -3.99
CA LYS A 104 -14.57 -0.55 -3.86
C LYS A 104 -14.30 -1.61 -4.93
N PRO A 105 -13.68 -1.23 -6.08
CA PRO A 105 -13.36 -2.18 -7.13
C PRO A 105 -12.33 -3.21 -6.66
N GLY A 106 -12.67 -4.49 -6.75
CA GLY A 106 -11.76 -5.62 -6.52
C GLY A 106 -11.06 -6.07 -7.80
N LEU A 107 -10.24 -7.13 -7.69
CA LEU A 107 -9.52 -7.70 -8.83
C LEU A 107 -10.41 -8.70 -9.60
N ASP A 108 -11.55 -8.23 -10.06
CA ASP A 108 -12.53 -9.01 -10.82
C ASP A 108 -13.04 -8.25 -12.06
N PHE A 109 -13.92 -8.91 -12.83
CA PHE A 109 -14.57 -8.34 -14.01
C PHE A 109 -15.94 -7.74 -13.69
N TYR A 110 -16.13 -7.24 -12.47
CA TYR A 110 -17.38 -6.56 -12.12
C TYR A 110 -17.69 -5.43 -13.10
N SER A 111 -18.96 -5.30 -13.46
CA SER A 111 -19.50 -4.14 -14.15
C SER A 111 -20.96 -3.95 -13.75
N ASP A 112 -21.45 -2.71 -13.75
CA ASP A 112 -22.84 -2.40 -13.48
C ASP A 112 -23.40 -1.32 -14.43
N ALA A 113 -24.71 -1.08 -14.32
CA ALA A 113 -25.41 -0.11 -15.15
C ALA A 113 -24.94 1.35 -14.96
N ASN A 114 -24.21 1.65 -13.87
CA ASN A 114 -23.63 2.95 -13.61
C ASN A 114 -22.22 3.10 -14.21
N GLY A 115 -21.73 2.10 -14.94
CA GLY A 115 -20.40 2.11 -15.55
C GLY A 115 -19.26 1.85 -14.55
N ARG A 116 -19.56 1.41 -13.31
CA ARG A 116 -18.55 1.04 -12.31
C ARG A 116 -17.94 -0.31 -12.69
N LYS A 117 -16.62 -0.45 -12.53
CA LYS A 117 -15.86 -1.60 -13.02
C LYS A 117 -14.92 -2.11 -11.94
N GLY A 118 -14.74 -3.43 -11.88
CA GLY A 118 -13.65 -4.07 -11.15
C GLY A 118 -12.30 -3.77 -11.80
N GLN A 119 -11.22 -3.94 -11.04
CA GLN A 119 -9.87 -3.59 -11.50
C GLN A 119 -9.39 -4.46 -12.68
N ALA A 120 -9.83 -5.73 -12.77
CA ALA A 120 -9.48 -6.59 -13.91
C ALA A 120 -10.12 -6.10 -15.21
N LEU A 121 -11.39 -5.67 -15.16
CA LEU A 121 -12.04 -5.09 -16.34
C LEU A 121 -11.41 -3.74 -16.73
N ALA A 122 -11.09 -2.90 -15.75
CA ALA A 122 -10.39 -1.64 -15.98
C ALA A 122 -8.99 -1.86 -16.59
N LEU A 123 -8.25 -2.88 -16.11
CA LEU A 123 -6.97 -3.29 -16.71
C LEU A 123 -7.15 -3.74 -18.16
N GLN A 124 -8.15 -4.58 -18.45
CA GLN A 124 -8.41 -5.05 -19.80
C GLN A 124 -8.61 -3.88 -20.78
N GLU A 125 -9.46 -2.93 -20.43
CA GLU A 125 -9.76 -1.76 -21.26
C GLU A 125 -8.52 -0.87 -21.45
N PHE A 126 -7.75 -0.66 -20.39
CA PHE A 126 -6.51 0.11 -20.45
C PHE A 126 -5.46 -0.58 -21.33
N ALA A 127 -5.23 -1.87 -21.10
CA ALA A 127 -4.21 -2.62 -21.83
C ALA A 127 -4.53 -2.77 -23.33
N ALA A 128 -5.81 -2.77 -23.72
CA ALA A 128 -6.20 -2.86 -25.12
C ALA A 128 -5.67 -1.69 -25.99
N THR A 129 -5.30 -0.57 -25.36
CA THR A 129 -4.87 0.65 -26.05
C THR A 129 -3.49 1.17 -25.59
N HIS A 130 -2.76 0.42 -24.74
CA HIS A 130 -1.47 0.87 -24.19
C HIS A 130 -0.44 -0.26 -24.17
N ASN A 131 0.85 0.10 -24.17
CA ASN A 131 1.96 -0.85 -24.14
C ASN A 131 2.28 -1.26 -22.69
N VAL A 132 1.53 -2.19 -22.10
CA VAL A 132 1.74 -2.67 -20.73
C VAL A 132 2.88 -3.67 -20.68
N LYS A 133 3.97 -3.36 -19.96
CA LYS A 133 5.13 -4.23 -19.76
C LYS A 133 5.12 -4.97 -18.43
N ALA A 134 4.53 -4.37 -17.41
CA ALA A 134 4.36 -5.01 -16.12
C ALA A 134 3.03 -4.62 -15.47
N VAL A 135 2.42 -5.59 -14.81
CA VAL A 135 1.26 -5.39 -13.92
C VAL A 135 1.70 -5.74 -12.51
N THR A 136 1.76 -4.76 -11.61
CA THR A 136 2.13 -4.98 -10.21
C THR A 136 0.86 -5.17 -9.38
N VAL A 137 0.84 -6.20 -8.54
CA VAL A 137 -0.33 -6.57 -7.74
C VAL A 137 0.04 -6.69 -6.27
N LEU A 138 -0.68 -5.95 -5.43
CA LEU A 138 -0.64 -6.07 -3.98
C LEU A 138 -2.08 -6.13 -3.46
N ILE A 139 -2.56 -7.30 -3.08
CA ILE A 139 -3.95 -7.54 -2.69
C ILE A 139 -4.06 -8.64 -1.64
N GLY A 140 -5.01 -8.53 -0.74
CA GLY A 140 -5.38 -9.58 0.19
C GLY A 140 -5.50 -9.14 1.63
N ALA A 141 -4.81 -8.09 2.10
CA ALA A 141 -4.87 -7.66 3.50
C ALA A 141 -6.31 -7.35 3.96
N ASN A 142 -7.11 -6.72 3.11
CA ASN A 142 -8.52 -6.44 3.42
C ASN A 142 -9.40 -7.70 3.45
N ASN A 143 -9.02 -8.76 2.78
CA ASN A 143 -9.70 -10.06 2.90
C ASN A 143 -9.46 -10.70 4.29
N PHE A 144 -8.34 -10.35 4.95
CA PHE A 144 -8.03 -10.72 6.33
C PHE A 144 -8.57 -9.75 7.37
N GLY A 145 -9.43 -8.80 6.98
CA GLY A 145 -10.03 -7.84 7.93
C GLY A 145 -9.04 -6.84 8.52
N PHE A 146 -8.06 -6.37 7.75
CA PHE A 146 -7.00 -5.49 8.24
C PHE A 146 -7.51 -4.30 9.07
N ALA A 147 -8.55 -3.60 8.60
CA ALA A 147 -9.12 -2.46 9.31
C ALA A 147 -9.74 -2.88 10.65
N ASP A 148 -10.46 -4.01 10.69
CA ASP A 148 -11.11 -4.53 11.91
C ASP A 148 -10.06 -4.92 12.95
N ILE A 149 -8.96 -5.56 12.52
CA ILE A 149 -7.83 -5.93 13.40
C ILE A 149 -7.21 -4.68 14.02
N VAL A 150 -6.88 -3.67 13.21
CA VAL A 150 -6.29 -2.42 13.68
C VAL A 150 -7.21 -1.73 14.68
N GLN A 151 -8.50 -1.62 14.35
CA GLN A 151 -9.49 -1.00 15.23
C GLN A 151 -9.61 -1.76 16.55
N THR A 152 -9.68 -3.09 16.53
CA THR A 152 -9.75 -3.93 17.73
C THR A 152 -8.52 -3.72 18.61
N CYS A 153 -7.31 -3.80 18.03
CA CYS A 153 -6.07 -3.65 18.80
C CYS A 153 -5.95 -2.27 19.46
N ILE A 154 -6.27 -1.20 18.74
CA ILE A 154 -6.23 0.17 19.30
C ILE A 154 -7.29 0.36 20.39
N THR A 155 -8.50 -0.15 20.17
CA THR A 155 -9.58 -0.09 21.15
C THR A 155 -9.18 -0.84 22.42
N ASN A 156 -8.68 -2.05 22.32
CA ASN A 156 -8.21 -2.84 23.45
C ASN A 156 -7.09 -2.15 24.22
N PHE A 157 -6.14 -1.53 23.50
CA PHE A 157 -5.07 -0.75 24.13
C PHE A 157 -5.60 0.46 24.90
N LEU A 158 -6.56 1.20 24.37
CA LEU A 158 -7.11 2.41 24.98
C LEU A 158 -8.05 2.12 26.15
N LEU A 159 -8.76 0.99 26.12
CA LEU A 159 -9.77 0.64 27.12
C LEU A 159 -9.26 -0.25 28.25
N SER A 160 -7.99 -0.68 28.21
CA SER A 160 -7.42 -1.51 29.26
C SER A 160 -6.16 -0.89 29.88
N PRO A 161 -5.96 -1.01 31.21
CA PRO A 161 -4.77 -0.49 31.86
C PRO A 161 -3.58 -1.44 31.66
N SER A 162 -2.36 -0.91 31.74
CA SER A 162 -1.12 -1.68 31.51
C SER A 162 -0.88 -2.83 32.50
N TRP A 163 -1.53 -2.81 33.66
CA TRP A 163 -1.47 -3.88 34.65
C TRP A 163 -2.53 -4.97 34.43
N TRP A 164 -3.52 -4.73 33.52
CA TRP A 164 -4.50 -5.70 33.06
C TRP A 164 -4.79 -5.48 31.57
N PRO A 165 -3.81 -5.78 30.69
CA PRO A 165 -3.96 -5.53 29.27
C PRO A 165 -4.97 -6.45 28.64
N ASN A 166 -5.85 -5.91 27.80
CA ASN A 166 -6.69 -6.66 26.88
C ASN A 166 -5.96 -6.76 25.53
N TYR A 167 -5.62 -7.95 25.10
CA TYR A 167 -4.89 -8.17 23.86
C TYR A 167 -5.87 -8.41 22.70
N CYS A 168 -5.56 -7.90 21.51
CA CYS A 168 -6.34 -8.18 20.32
C CYS A 168 -5.95 -9.49 19.65
N ASN A 169 -4.73 -9.94 19.87
CA ASN A 169 -4.19 -11.14 19.25
C ASN A 169 -4.87 -12.44 19.72
N ASP A 170 -5.57 -12.43 20.85
CA ASP A 170 -6.33 -13.56 21.37
C ASP A 170 -7.86 -13.38 21.24
N ASP A 171 -8.31 -12.24 20.73
CA ASP A 171 -9.72 -12.02 20.41
C ASP A 171 -10.22 -12.99 19.33
N SER A 172 -11.33 -13.67 19.60
CA SER A 172 -11.90 -14.66 18.70
C SER A 172 -12.21 -14.11 17.30
N ASN A 173 -12.64 -12.85 17.21
CA ASN A 173 -12.91 -12.18 15.94
C ASN A 173 -11.63 -11.99 15.13
N VAL A 174 -10.52 -11.63 15.78
CA VAL A 174 -9.22 -11.47 15.13
C VAL A 174 -8.65 -12.84 14.74
N GLN A 175 -8.72 -13.81 15.65
CA GLN A 175 -8.22 -15.17 15.38
C GLN A 175 -8.98 -15.88 14.25
N ALA A 176 -10.27 -15.58 14.06
CA ALA A 176 -11.07 -16.15 12.98
C ALA A 176 -10.48 -15.91 11.58
N TYR A 177 -9.84 -14.76 11.36
CA TYR A 177 -9.17 -14.44 10.09
C TYR A 177 -7.93 -15.29 9.82
N PHE A 178 -7.31 -15.88 10.85
CA PHE A 178 -6.01 -16.56 10.76
C PHE A 178 -6.08 -18.06 11.01
N THR A 179 -7.27 -18.65 11.05
CA THR A 179 -7.44 -20.11 11.03
C THR A 179 -6.88 -20.70 9.73
N THR A 180 -6.45 -21.95 9.75
CA THR A 180 -5.96 -22.62 8.54
C THR A 180 -6.96 -22.57 7.39
N ALA A 181 -8.25 -22.77 7.69
CA ALA A 181 -9.32 -22.69 6.70
C ALA A 181 -9.44 -21.29 6.09
N ALA A 182 -9.42 -20.22 6.92
CA ALA A 182 -9.47 -18.84 6.46
C ALA A 182 -8.25 -18.51 5.58
N VAL A 183 -7.04 -18.85 6.01
CA VAL A 183 -5.81 -18.61 5.22
C VAL A 183 -5.87 -19.33 3.87
N ASN A 184 -6.34 -20.59 3.83
CA ASN A 184 -6.49 -21.33 2.57
C ASN A 184 -7.54 -20.69 1.65
N THR A 185 -8.63 -20.18 2.22
CA THR A 185 -9.64 -19.43 1.46
C THR A 185 -9.04 -18.18 0.84
N GLN A 186 -8.27 -17.38 1.61
CA GLN A 186 -7.66 -16.16 1.07
C GLN A 186 -6.55 -16.48 0.06
N THR A 187 -5.81 -17.56 0.24
CA THR A 187 -4.85 -18.07 -0.77
C THR A 187 -5.56 -18.33 -2.11
N THR A 188 -6.71 -19.02 -2.07
CA THR A 188 -7.52 -19.28 -3.25
C THR A 188 -8.06 -17.99 -3.88
N ASN A 189 -8.51 -17.06 -3.06
CA ASN A 189 -9.01 -15.76 -3.53
C ASN A 189 -7.90 -14.96 -4.25
N VAL A 190 -6.68 -14.91 -3.70
CA VAL A 190 -5.53 -14.27 -4.35
C VAL A 190 -5.18 -14.97 -5.67
N LYS A 191 -5.14 -16.32 -5.67
CA LYS A 191 -4.94 -17.09 -6.91
C LYS A 191 -5.93 -16.66 -8.00
N ASN A 192 -7.23 -16.64 -7.67
CA ASN A 192 -8.28 -16.29 -8.63
C ASN A 192 -8.15 -14.83 -9.11
N ALA A 193 -7.82 -13.90 -8.22
CA ALA A 193 -7.57 -12.51 -8.58
C ALA A 193 -6.40 -12.38 -9.58
N LEU A 194 -5.30 -13.11 -9.39
CA LEU A 194 -4.17 -13.12 -10.33
C LEU A 194 -4.53 -13.78 -11.68
N LEU A 195 -5.37 -14.81 -11.67
CA LEU A 195 -5.91 -15.40 -12.91
C LEU A 195 -6.83 -14.42 -13.65
N ASN A 196 -7.60 -13.59 -12.94
CA ASN A 196 -8.37 -12.50 -13.55
C ASN A 196 -7.46 -11.44 -14.18
N VAL A 197 -6.33 -11.07 -13.54
CA VAL A 197 -5.33 -10.19 -14.15
C VAL A 197 -4.78 -10.78 -15.45
N ARG A 198 -4.40 -12.06 -15.44
CA ARG A 198 -3.99 -12.75 -16.67
C ARG A 198 -5.08 -12.73 -17.74
N GLN A 199 -6.32 -13.05 -17.36
CA GLN A 199 -7.44 -13.08 -18.32
C GLN A 199 -7.70 -11.69 -18.91
N ALA A 200 -7.60 -10.63 -18.12
CA ALA A 200 -7.72 -9.24 -18.60
C ALA A 200 -6.66 -8.92 -19.66
N MET A 201 -5.41 -9.32 -19.44
CA MET A 201 -4.33 -9.12 -20.40
C MET A 201 -4.52 -9.96 -21.68
N LEU A 202 -4.98 -11.20 -21.57
CA LEU A 202 -5.33 -12.03 -22.73
C LEU A 202 -6.46 -11.40 -23.57
N ASN A 203 -7.52 -10.94 -22.90
CA ASN A 203 -8.64 -10.27 -23.56
C ASN A 203 -8.22 -8.97 -24.26
N ALA A 204 -7.20 -8.29 -23.72
CA ALA A 204 -6.58 -7.09 -24.31
C ALA A 204 -5.61 -7.41 -25.45
N GLY A 205 -5.38 -8.68 -25.79
CA GLY A 205 -4.51 -9.11 -26.89
C GLY A 205 -3.05 -9.40 -26.51
N TYR A 206 -2.73 -9.54 -25.22
CA TYR A 206 -1.37 -9.84 -24.74
C TYR A 206 -1.15 -11.35 -24.57
N ALA A 207 -0.05 -11.86 -25.11
CA ALA A 207 0.45 -13.18 -24.75
C ALA A 207 1.17 -13.15 -23.37
N ASP A 208 1.15 -14.25 -22.62
CA ASP A 208 1.82 -14.36 -21.31
C ASP A 208 3.33 -14.04 -21.38
N SER A 209 3.98 -14.20 -22.54
CA SER A 209 5.40 -13.89 -22.73
C SER A 209 5.69 -12.40 -22.87
N SER A 210 4.68 -11.57 -23.22
CA SER A 210 4.88 -10.17 -23.61
C SER A 210 4.87 -9.18 -22.44
N TYR A 211 4.47 -9.63 -21.24
CA TYR A 211 4.43 -8.83 -20.02
C TYR A 211 4.79 -9.67 -18.79
N LYS A 212 5.00 -9.03 -17.65
CA LYS A 212 5.18 -9.72 -16.35
C LYS A 212 4.15 -9.25 -15.33
N ILE A 213 3.74 -10.17 -14.46
CA ILE A 213 2.98 -9.85 -13.25
C ILE A 213 3.98 -9.79 -12.09
N ILE A 214 4.11 -8.64 -11.45
CA ILE A 214 4.94 -8.47 -10.24
C ILE A 214 4.02 -8.58 -9.04
N VAL A 215 4.13 -9.67 -8.31
CA VAL A 215 3.38 -9.88 -7.06
C VAL A 215 4.20 -9.33 -5.90
N GLN A 216 3.65 -8.34 -5.20
CA GLN A 216 4.31 -7.67 -4.10
C GLN A 216 3.81 -8.23 -2.76
N THR A 217 4.70 -8.30 -1.75
CA THR A 217 4.33 -8.61 -0.37
C THR A 217 4.12 -7.33 0.44
N TYR A 218 3.25 -7.40 1.47
CA TYR A 218 3.03 -6.28 2.39
C TYR A 218 4.24 -6.06 3.29
N SER A 219 4.60 -4.80 3.47
CA SER A 219 5.58 -4.37 4.46
C SER A 219 4.97 -4.37 5.85
N SER A 220 5.74 -4.75 6.87
CA SER A 220 5.30 -4.63 8.27
C SER A 220 5.24 -3.15 8.67
N PRO A 221 4.08 -2.65 9.17
CA PRO A 221 3.91 -1.24 9.47
C PRO A 221 4.45 -0.81 10.84
N ILE A 222 4.60 -1.75 11.78
CA ILE A 222 5.05 -1.51 13.16
C ILE A 222 6.21 -2.43 13.54
N PRO A 223 7.09 -2.04 14.49
CA PRO A 223 8.16 -2.91 14.95
C PRO A 223 7.66 -4.02 15.88
N ASN A 224 8.52 -5.01 16.15
CA ASN A 224 8.36 -5.88 17.31
C ASN A 224 8.44 -5.07 18.61
N SER A 225 8.00 -5.64 19.71
CA SER A 225 7.92 -4.97 21.02
C SER A 225 9.22 -4.28 21.45
N SER A 226 10.37 -4.89 21.21
CA SER A 226 11.70 -4.33 21.52
C SER A 226 12.09 -3.13 20.65
N GLY A 227 11.42 -2.93 19.52
CA GLY A 227 11.71 -1.85 18.58
C GLY A 227 10.89 -0.58 18.83
N PHE A 228 9.91 -0.58 19.73
CA PHE A 228 9.14 0.63 20.02
C PHE A 228 9.94 1.68 20.78
N ARG A 229 9.77 2.95 20.42
CA ARG A 229 10.37 4.08 21.15
C ARG A 229 9.55 4.51 22.36
N TYR A 230 8.26 4.14 22.42
CA TYR A 230 7.39 4.42 23.55
C TYR A 230 7.07 3.16 24.36
N SER A 231 7.04 3.32 25.70
CA SER A 231 6.57 2.25 26.59
C SER A 231 5.10 1.90 26.29
N GLN A 232 4.72 0.66 26.52
CA GLN A 232 3.29 0.29 26.52
C GLN A 232 2.57 0.74 27.80
N SER A 233 3.30 1.17 28.86
CA SER A 233 2.72 1.69 30.09
C SER A 233 2.23 3.11 29.87
N GLY A 234 1.00 3.39 30.32
CA GLY A 234 0.32 4.65 30.01
C GLY A 234 -0.06 4.76 28.54
N TYR A 235 -0.60 5.89 28.14
CA TYR A 235 -1.18 6.08 26.82
C TYR A 235 -0.28 6.86 25.84
N THR A 236 0.98 7.13 26.21
CA THR A 236 1.91 7.89 25.35
C THR A 236 2.09 7.24 23.99
N ARG A 237 2.13 5.89 23.97
CA ARG A 237 2.25 5.13 22.71
C ARG A 237 1.15 5.49 21.72
N GLN A 238 -0.10 5.66 22.16
CA GLN A 238 -1.19 6.11 21.28
C GLN A 238 -1.27 7.63 21.21
N ASN A 239 -1.29 8.34 22.33
CA ASN A 239 -1.59 9.77 22.37
C ASN A 239 -0.50 10.63 21.72
N THR A 240 0.77 10.20 21.80
CA THR A 240 1.90 10.86 21.15
C THR A 240 2.30 10.15 19.85
N GLY A 241 2.47 8.83 19.91
CA GLY A 241 3.01 8.06 18.79
C GLY A 241 1.97 7.67 17.74
N GLY A 242 0.70 7.57 18.11
CA GLY A 242 -0.32 7.03 17.21
C GLY A 242 -0.12 5.56 16.88
N CYS A 243 0.39 4.78 17.84
CA CYS A 243 0.71 3.36 17.67
C CYS A 243 0.33 2.51 18.90
N GLY A 244 -0.89 2.70 19.38
CA GLY A 244 -1.43 2.05 20.59
C GLY A 244 -1.62 0.55 20.42
N PHE A 245 -0.52 -0.19 20.39
CA PHE A 245 -0.52 -1.65 20.37
C PHE A 245 0.18 -2.19 21.63
N TRP A 246 -0.36 -3.23 22.23
CA TRP A 246 0.36 -3.96 23.26
C TRP A 246 1.58 -4.68 22.68
N ASN A 247 2.58 -4.95 23.51
CA ASN A 247 3.80 -5.66 23.07
C ASN A 247 3.48 -7.05 22.50
N ALA A 248 2.54 -7.77 23.11
CA ALA A 248 2.10 -9.08 22.62
C ALA A 248 1.46 -8.96 21.24
N ASP A 249 0.57 -7.96 21.03
CA ASP A 249 -0.08 -7.72 19.75
C ASP A 249 0.91 -7.34 18.65
N ALA A 250 1.87 -6.47 18.95
CA ALA A 250 2.89 -6.09 17.99
C ALA A 250 3.81 -7.25 17.59
N ASN A 251 4.18 -8.11 18.53
CA ASN A 251 4.93 -9.32 18.24
C ASN A 251 4.12 -10.29 17.38
N TRP A 252 2.85 -10.52 17.74
CA TRP A 252 1.95 -11.34 16.96
C TRP A 252 1.71 -10.77 15.54
N ALA A 253 1.53 -9.47 15.41
CA ALA A 253 1.35 -8.82 14.10
C ALA A 253 2.53 -9.12 13.17
N ASN A 254 3.77 -9.04 13.68
CA ASN A 254 4.98 -9.29 12.91
C ASN A 254 5.27 -10.79 12.67
N SER A 255 5.03 -11.64 13.67
CA SER A 255 5.38 -13.07 13.59
C SER A 255 4.28 -13.93 12.99
N THR A 256 3.04 -13.46 12.98
CA THR A 256 1.87 -14.24 12.58
C THR A 256 1.02 -13.53 11.52
N ALA A 257 0.47 -12.36 11.81
CA ALA A 257 -0.49 -11.73 10.91
C ALA A 257 0.13 -11.38 9.55
N VAL A 258 1.18 -10.56 9.54
CA VAL A 258 1.88 -10.16 8.29
C VAL A 258 2.46 -11.39 7.57
N VAL A 259 2.97 -12.37 8.32
CA VAL A 259 3.51 -13.61 7.74
C VAL A 259 2.42 -14.39 7.02
N LYS A 260 1.28 -14.64 7.67
CA LYS A 260 0.16 -15.40 7.07
C LYS A 260 -0.47 -14.67 5.88
N ILE A 261 -0.61 -13.34 5.95
CA ILE A 261 -1.09 -12.53 4.83
C ILE A 261 -0.13 -12.69 3.64
N ASN A 262 1.17 -12.49 3.84
CA ASN A 262 2.17 -12.62 2.78
C ASN A 262 2.30 -14.06 2.25
N GLN A 263 2.12 -15.07 3.10
CA GLN A 263 2.03 -16.47 2.67
C GLN A 263 0.81 -16.71 1.77
N ALA A 264 -0.36 -16.15 2.10
CA ALA A 264 -1.53 -16.27 1.24
C ALA A 264 -1.30 -15.62 -0.13
N VAL A 265 -0.62 -14.45 -0.16
CA VAL A 265 -0.24 -13.76 -1.40
C VAL A 265 0.71 -14.61 -2.25
N THR A 266 1.82 -15.07 -1.68
CA THR A 266 2.84 -15.82 -2.41
C THR A 266 2.39 -17.22 -2.81
N ASN A 267 1.67 -17.92 -1.92
CA ASN A 267 1.11 -19.24 -2.21
C ASN A 267 0.00 -19.15 -3.27
N GLY A 268 -0.86 -18.13 -3.19
CA GLY A 268 -1.87 -17.87 -4.22
C GLY A 268 -1.24 -17.65 -5.59
N ALA A 269 -0.18 -16.85 -5.64
CA ALA A 269 0.58 -16.64 -6.87
C ALA A 269 1.22 -17.92 -7.41
N ALA A 270 1.86 -18.70 -6.56
CA ALA A 270 2.48 -19.98 -6.94
C ALA A 270 1.44 -20.98 -7.47
N GLN A 271 0.26 -21.05 -6.84
CA GLN A 271 -0.83 -21.94 -7.24
C GLN A 271 -1.49 -21.58 -8.58
N THR A 272 -1.21 -20.40 -9.16
CA THR A 272 -1.68 -20.06 -10.51
C THR A 272 -1.00 -20.89 -11.60
N GLY A 273 0.22 -21.36 -11.36
CA GLY A 273 1.06 -22.04 -12.37
C GLY A 273 1.60 -21.12 -13.47
N LEU A 274 1.43 -19.80 -13.34
CA LEU A 274 1.87 -18.83 -14.35
C LEU A 274 3.40 -18.65 -14.33
N THR A 275 4.02 -18.69 -15.50
CA THR A 275 5.48 -18.56 -15.67
C THR A 275 5.97 -17.11 -15.78
N ASN A 276 5.06 -16.18 -16.02
CA ASN A 276 5.35 -14.74 -16.16
C ASN A 276 5.24 -13.96 -14.84
N ILE A 277 5.10 -14.63 -13.69
CA ILE A 277 5.12 -14.01 -12.35
C ILE A 277 6.56 -13.71 -11.93
N ARG A 278 6.73 -12.57 -11.27
CA ARG A 278 7.92 -12.15 -10.52
C ARG A 278 7.48 -11.69 -9.14
N TYR A 279 8.36 -11.78 -8.15
CA TYR A 279 8.04 -11.40 -6.78
C TYR A 279 8.86 -10.17 -6.35
N LEU A 280 8.17 -9.17 -5.79
CA LEU A 280 8.77 -8.08 -5.04
C LEU A 280 8.54 -8.35 -3.55
N TYR A 281 9.54 -8.91 -2.88
CA TYR A 281 9.47 -9.13 -1.43
C TYR A 281 9.77 -7.84 -0.69
N ALA A 282 8.72 -7.17 -0.20
CA ALA A 282 8.80 -5.87 0.46
C ALA A 282 8.57 -5.96 1.98
N THR A 283 8.45 -7.16 2.56
CA THR A 283 8.10 -7.34 3.99
C THR A 283 8.98 -6.52 4.92
N ASN A 284 10.27 -6.43 4.63
CA ASN A 284 11.26 -5.72 5.43
C ASN A 284 11.65 -4.34 4.86
N ALA A 285 11.00 -3.88 3.80
CA ALA A 285 11.37 -2.63 3.12
C ALA A 285 11.31 -1.39 4.03
N LEU A 286 10.42 -1.38 5.01
CA LEU A 286 10.23 -0.26 5.94
C LEU A 286 10.94 -0.44 7.28
N ASN A 287 11.69 -1.53 7.50
CA ASN A 287 12.40 -1.78 8.76
C ASN A 287 13.35 -0.63 9.11
N GLY A 288 13.29 -0.18 10.35
CA GLY A 288 14.04 0.99 10.83
C GLY A 288 13.36 2.33 10.52
N ARG A 289 12.17 2.32 9.88
CA ARG A 289 11.38 3.52 9.55
C ARG A 289 9.89 3.32 9.81
N ARG A 290 9.51 2.23 10.47
CA ARG A 290 8.12 1.88 10.78
C ARG A 290 7.52 2.85 11.79
N LEU A 291 6.22 2.82 11.93
CA LEU A 291 5.51 3.62 12.92
C LEU A 291 6.02 3.33 14.34
N CYS A 292 6.35 4.36 15.09
CA CYS A 292 6.90 4.32 16.45
C CYS A 292 8.20 3.51 16.63
N GLU A 293 8.93 3.25 15.56
CA GLU A 293 10.21 2.55 15.69
C GLU A 293 11.26 3.44 16.36
N ASN A 294 12.09 2.87 17.22
CA ASN A 294 13.03 3.61 18.08
C ASN A 294 14.19 4.29 17.31
N THR A 295 14.40 3.92 16.06
CA THR A 295 15.40 4.52 15.17
C THR A 295 14.95 5.84 14.53
N VAL A 296 13.65 6.10 14.51
CA VAL A 296 13.02 7.28 13.93
C VAL A 296 12.09 7.98 14.93
N GLY A 297 11.39 9.03 14.51
CA GLY A 297 10.44 9.72 15.37
C GLY A 297 9.55 10.69 14.62
N LEU A 298 8.76 11.42 15.40
CA LEU A 298 8.02 12.58 14.91
C LEU A 298 9.03 13.67 14.49
N LEU A 299 8.62 14.56 13.60
CA LEU A 299 9.47 15.67 13.15
C LEU A 299 10.07 16.43 14.34
N GLU A 300 9.22 16.83 15.29
CA GLU A 300 9.61 17.57 16.49
C GLU A 300 10.56 16.80 17.42
N GLU A 301 10.40 15.48 17.55
CA GLU A 301 11.27 14.64 18.36
C GLU A 301 12.69 14.52 17.76
N LYS A 302 12.80 14.64 16.45
CA LYS A 302 14.05 14.53 15.69
C LYS A 302 14.66 15.89 15.33
N GLY A 303 14.09 16.99 15.82
CA GLY A 303 14.56 18.33 15.51
C GLY A 303 14.46 18.66 14.01
N VAL A 304 13.48 18.08 13.32
CA VAL A 304 13.22 18.30 11.90
C VAL A 304 12.13 19.36 11.77
N ALA A 305 12.42 20.49 11.12
CA ALA A 305 11.48 21.60 11.02
C ALA A 305 10.28 21.27 10.11
N THR A 306 10.56 20.68 8.96
CA THR A 306 9.56 20.26 7.97
C THR A 306 10.05 19.02 7.22
N TRP A 307 9.17 18.36 6.49
CA TRP A 307 9.51 17.23 5.65
C TRP A 307 10.62 17.53 4.60
N GLN A 308 10.79 18.80 4.22
CA GLN A 308 11.81 19.25 3.25
C GLN A 308 13.20 19.41 3.87
N SER A 309 13.29 19.38 5.21
CA SER A 309 14.57 19.56 5.90
C SER A 309 15.55 18.46 5.54
N THR A 310 16.82 18.80 5.46
CA THR A 310 17.89 17.82 5.17
C THR A 310 17.85 16.63 6.13
N GLY A 311 17.80 15.42 5.58
CA GLY A 311 17.74 14.17 6.35
C GLY A 311 16.36 13.86 6.94
N ALA A 312 15.29 14.59 6.60
CA ALA A 312 13.93 14.31 7.11
C ALA A 312 13.50 12.86 6.80
N ALA A 313 13.73 12.38 5.58
CA ALA A 313 13.42 11.01 5.21
C ALA A 313 14.11 9.95 6.08
N ASP A 314 15.36 10.20 6.51
CA ASP A 314 16.11 9.25 7.34
C ASP A 314 15.78 9.32 8.83
N LYS A 315 15.23 10.44 9.29
CA LYS A 315 14.96 10.70 10.70
C LYS A 315 13.51 10.42 11.09
N THR A 316 12.59 10.41 10.13
CA THR A 316 11.15 10.33 10.39
C THR A 316 10.55 9.01 9.94
N GLU A 317 9.36 8.72 10.46
CA GLU A 317 8.62 7.50 10.15
C GLU A 317 8.14 7.50 8.71
N TRP A 318 8.10 6.32 8.09
CA TRP A 318 7.58 6.09 6.74
C TRP A 318 6.17 5.49 6.73
N VAL A 319 5.57 5.37 7.90
CA VAL A 319 4.21 4.85 8.10
C VAL A 319 3.42 5.90 8.88
N SER A 320 2.18 6.15 8.47
CA SER A 320 1.31 7.14 9.10
C SER A 320 0.80 6.69 10.46
N GLN A 321 0.70 7.66 11.40
CA GLN A 321 0.12 7.45 12.73
C GLN A 321 -1.32 6.97 12.64
N VAL A 322 -1.72 6.09 13.58
CA VAL A 322 -3.13 5.74 13.77
C VAL A 322 -3.87 6.93 14.36
N ARG A 323 -4.88 7.40 13.64
CA ARG A 323 -5.75 8.48 14.08
C ARG A 323 -6.98 7.91 14.77
N THR A 324 -7.30 8.47 15.94
CA THR A 324 -8.50 8.16 16.70
C THR A 324 -9.52 9.28 16.56
N LEU A 325 -10.77 9.08 17.02
CA LEU A 325 -11.82 10.10 16.95
C LEU A 325 -11.41 11.44 17.58
N THR A 326 -10.53 11.42 18.58
CA THR A 326 -10.02 12.64 19.23
C THR A 326 -8.96 13.38 18.40
N THR A 327 -8.41 12.74 17.37
CA THR A 327 -7.39 13.31 16.47
C THR A 327 -7.90 13.54 15.04
N VAL A 328 -9.20 13.35 14.81
CA VAL A 328 -9.86 13.49 13.48
C VAL A 328 -10.01 14.96 13.06
N PHE A 329 -9.76 15.92 13.95
CA PHE A 329 -9.84 17.34 13.60
C PHE A 329 -8.57 17.76 12.83
N GLY A 330 -8.72 17.91 11.52
CA GLY A 330 -7.63 18.31 10.62
C GLY A 330 -7.73 17.63 9.26
N PRO A 331 -6.74 17.83 8.40
CA PRO A 331 -6.76 17.30 7.04
C PRO A 331 -6.42 15.79 6.94
N TYR A 332 -6.03 15.14 8.05
CA TYR A 332 -5.74 13.71 8.11
C TYR A 332 -7.02 12.87 8.05
N GLN A 333 -6.96 11.74 7.35
CA GLN A 333 -8.06 10.79 7.25
C GLN A 333 -7.76 9.54 8.10
N ILE A 334 -8.78 8.96 8.73
CA ILE A 334 -8.62 7.73 9.54
C ILE A 334 -8.09 6.58 8.66
N GLN A 335 -8.53 6.51 7.42
CA GLN A 335 -8.12 5.51 6.44
C GLN A 335 -6.61 5.52 6.16
N GLU A 336 -5.95 6.68 6.30
CA GLU A 336 -4.51 6.83 6.11
C GLU A 336 -3.67 6.15 7.20
N SER A 337 -4.30 5.74 8.33
CA SER A 337 -3.62 5.11 9.46
C SER A 337 -2.92 3.80 9.07
N LEU A 338 -1.68 3.61 9.55
CA LEU A 338 -0.83 2.43 9.30
C LEU A 338 -0.44 2.19 7.83
N HIS A 339 -0.73 3.12 6.93
CA HIS A 339 -0.27 3.02 5.55
C HIS A 339 1.11 3.65 5.35
N PRO A 340 1.88 3.17 4.37
CA PRO A 340 3.10 3.84 3.96
C PRO A 340 2.81 5.29 3.57
N ASN A 341 3.42 6.24 4.26
CA ASN A 341 3.27 7.65 3.96
C ASN A 341 4.09 8.07 2.73
N TYR A 342 4.22 9.35 2.44
CA TYR A 342 4.98 9.86 1.28
C TYR A 342 6.38 9.21 1.14
N TRP A 343 7.13 9.13 2.23
CA TRP A 343 8.46 8.50 2.21
C TRP A 343 8.38 6.99 2.00
N GLY A 344 7.42 6.33 2.67
CA GLY A 344 7.17 4.89 2.49
C GLY A 344 6.75 4.56 1.07
N GLN A 345 5.83 5.34 0.48
CA GLN A 345 5.39 5.16 -0.90
C GLN A 345 6.55 5.35 -1.89
N LYS A 346 7.37 6.38 -1.70
CA LYS A 346 8.55 6.61 -2.54
C LYS A 346 9.63 5.56 -2.37
N ALA A 347 9.79 5.00 -1.18
CA ALA A 347 10.69 3.86 -0.95
C ALA A 347 10.21 2.62 -1.73
N LEU A 348 8.92 2.29 -1.65
CA LEU A 348 8.31 1.20 -2.41
C LEU A 348 8.36 1.46 -3.93
N ARG A 349 8.21 2.71 -4.37
CA ARG A 349 8.42 3.12 -5.76
C ARG A 349 9.83 2.79 -6.25
N ASN A 350 10.85 3.09 -5.45
CA ASN A 350 12.23 2.73 -5.77
C ASN A 350 12.41 1.21 -5.84
N CYS A 351 11.80 0.44 -4.92
CA CYS A 351 11.77 -1.03 -4.97
C CYS A 351 11.14 -1.53 -6.27
N LEU A 352 9.97 -0.99 -6.64
CA LEU A 352 9.28 -1.40 -7.87
C LEU A 352 10.06 -1.05 -9.12
N ARG A 353 10.74 0.13 -9.15
CA ARG A 353 11.63 0.49 -10.28
C ARG A 353 12.76 -0.52 -10.44
N MET A 354 13.37 -0.97 -9.33
CA MET A 354 14.42 -1.99 -9.37
C MET A 354 13.87 -3.35 -9.79
N ALA A 355 12.71 -3.75 -9.29
CA ALA A 355 12.03 -4.98 -9.70
C ALA A 355 11.62 -4.97 -11.18
N TYR A 356 11.19 -3.81 -11.71
CA TYR A 356 10.88 -3.60 -13.12
C TYR A 356 12.10 -3.75 -14.03
N ASN A 357 13.29 -3.43 -13.53
CA ASN A 357 14.59 -3.69 -14.16
C ASN A 357 14.62 -3.31 -15.65
N ASN A 358 14.32 -2.04 -15.96
CA ASN A 358 14.34 -1.51 -17.32
C ASN A 358 13.55 -2.35 -18.34
N GLY A 359 12.37 -2.87 -17.94
CA GLY A 359 11.49 -3.64 -18.82
C GLY A 359 11.73 -5.16 -18.81
N ASN A 360 12.66 -5.64 -18.00
CA ASN A 360 12.92 -7.06 -17.77
C ASN A 360 12.70 -7.43 -16.30
N PRO A 361 11.47 -7.46 -15.81
CA PRO A 361 11.16 -7.64 -14.39
C PRO A 361 11.80 -8.88 -13.79
N ILE A 362 12.38 -8.70 -12.58
CA ILE A 362 13.08 -9.72 -11.82
C ILE A 362 12.45 -9.92 -10.45
N THR A 363 12.67 -11.08 -9.87
CA THR A 363 12.33 -11.39 -8.48
C THR A 363 13.44 -10.94 -7.56
N GLY A 364 13.09 -10.35 -6.41
CA GLY A 364 14.08 -9.99 -5.40
C GLY A 364 13.44 -9.42 -4.14
N THR A 365 14.28 -9.21 -3.14
CA THR A 365 13.92 -8.63 -1.84
C THR A 365 14.36 -7.19 -1.78
N CYS A 366 13.43 -6.31 -1.42
CA CYS A 366 13.72 -4.89 -1.23
C CYS A 366 13.99 -4.60 0.25
N THR A 367 15.10 -3.92 0.51
CA THR A 367 15.51 -3.49 1.84
C THR A 367 15.93 -2.02 1.84
N ARG A 368 15.78 -1.39 3.00
CA ARG A 368 16.08 0.03 3.20
C ARG A 368 17.58 0.32 3.10
N GLY A 369 17.92 1.38 2.37
CA GLY A 369 19.22 2.07 2.41
C GLY A 369 19.18 3.35 3.26
N THR A 370 20.05 4.32 2.95
CA THR A 370 20.18 5.61 3.63
C THR A 370 20.23 6.74 2.61
N GLY A 371 19.69 7.91 2.96
CA GLY A 371 19.65 9.08 2.07
C GLY A 371 18.65 8.95 0.95
N LEU A 372 18.70 9.90 0.04
CA LEU A 372 17.81 9.98 -1.12
C LEU A 372 18.60 9.71 -2.41
N ASN A 373 17.95 9.04 -3.36
CA ASN A 373 18.47 8.86 -4.72
C ASN A 373 18.27 10.12 -5.58
N ALA A 374 18.71 10.06 -6.82
CA ALA A 374 18.58 11.17 -7.78
C ALA A 374 17.12 11.58 -8.09
N TYR A 375 16.15 10.73 -7.78
CA TYR A 375 14.72 11.01 -7.94
C TYR A 375 14.09 11.63 -6.67
N GLY A 376 14.89 11.92 -5.62
CA GLY A 376 14.38 12.40 -4.34
C GLY A 376 13.56 11.34 -3.60
N GLU A 377 13.89 10.08 -3.77
CA GLU A 377 13.26 8.94 -3.11
C GLU A 377 14.27 8.30 -2.14
N PRO A 378 13.80 7.70 -1.03
CA PRO A 378 14.69 6.95 -0.16
C PRO A 378 15.49 5.90 -0.95
N ASN A 379 16.79 5.82 -0.67
CA ASN A 379 17.64 4.78 -1.24
C ASN A 379 17.20 3.41 -0.73
N MET A 380 17.04 2.48 -1.64
CA MET A 380 16.70 1.09 -1.35
C MET A 380 17.75 0.17 -2.01
N SER A 381 17.85 -1.05 -1.49
CA SER A 381 18.63 -2.15 -2.09
C SER A 381 17.69 -3.26 -2.54
N PHE A 382 18.04 -3.93 -3.63
CA PHE A 382 17.25 -5.01 -4.21
C PHE A 382 18.15 -6.20 -4.55
N ALA A 383 17.90 -7.35 -3.93
CA ALA A 383 18.70 -8.56 -4.08
C ALA A 383 17.85 -9.84 -4.19
#